data_b75b3cadcc64cb884f6b79c851ab8e0b
#
_entry.id   b75b3cadcc64cb884f6b79c851ab8e0b
#
_cell.length_a   1.000
_cell.length_b   1.000
_cell.length_c   1.000
_cell.angle_alpha   90.00
_cell.angle_beta   90.00
_cell.angle_gamma   90.00
#
_symmetry.space_group_name_H-M   'P 1'
#
loop_
_entity.id
_entity.type
_entity.pdbx_description
1 polymer ?
#
loop_
_entity_poly.entity_id
_entity_poly.type
_entity_poly.pdbx_seq_one_letter_code
_entity_poly.pdbx_strand_id
1 'polypeptide(L)'
;MEIVKITENNIRDAGKIHSESWKESHKSFCSEEFVARHTEETQTEYIRSEITKGKDFYMLIDHMPVGIVSVCGSLIENLYILPAEQRKGYGAMLLQYVLKQCNGIPSLWILSNNDRANAFYKKHGFVESGKKKQLRNDLFEVELILYFER
;
A
#
# COMPACT_ATOMS: atom_id res chain seq x y z
N MET A 1 -1.01 20.59 -3.15
CA MET A 1 -0.76 19.16 -2.84
C MET A 1 -0.59 18.98 -1.35
N GLU A 2 -1.28 18.00 -0.78
CA GLU A 2 -1.24 17.75 0.66
C GLU A 2 -1.42 16.26 0.96
N ILE A 3 -0.97 15.84 2.13
CA ILE A 3 -1.22 14.49 2.66
C ILE A 3 -2.07 14.65 3.91
N VAL A 4 -3.23 14.00 3.92
CA VAL A 4 -4.19 14.10 5.02
C VAL A 4 -4.42 12.73 5.65
N LYS A 5 -4.77 12.72 6.94
CA LYS A 5 -5.16 11.48 7.61
C LYS A 5 -6.56 11.07 7.14
N ILE A 6 -6.74 9.77 6.94
CA ILE A 6 -8.04 9.24 6.53
C ILE A 6 -8.94 9.13 7.75
N THR A 7 -10.14 9.72 7.65
CA THR A 7 -11.19 9.73 8.67
C THR A 7 -12.52 9.40 8.00
N GLU A 8 -13.61 9.33 8.77
CA GLU A 8 -14.95 9.09 8.20
C GLU A 8 -15.34 10.13 7.14
N ASN A 9 -14.75 11.33 7.19
CA ASN A 9 -15.07 12.39 6.22
C ASN A 9 -14.52 12.14 4.81
N ASN A 10 -13.43 11.38 4.70
CA ASN A 10 -12.74 11.16 3.42
C ASN A 10 -12.49 9.68 3.09
N ILE A 11 -12.96 8.76 3.92
CA ILE A 11 -12.68 7.33 3.78
C ILE A 11 -13.19 6.73 2.46
N ARG A 12 -14.25 7.28 1.90
CA ARG A 12 -14.81 6.77 0.63
C ARG A 12 -13.86 7.02 -0.54
N ASP A 13 -13.18 8.16 -0.54
CA ASP A 13 -12.16 8.46 -1.54
C ASP A 13 -11.02 7.45 -1.44
N ALA A 14 -10.62 7.10 -0.22
CA ALA A 14 -9.61 6.09 0.02
C ALA A 14 -10.07 4.70 -0.45
N GLY A 15 -11.32 4.35 -0.21
CA GLY A 15 -11.92 3.10 -0.68
C GLY A 15 -11.89 2.97 -2.20
N LYS A 16 -12.16 4.07 -2.89
CA LYS A 16 -12.09 4.11 -4.35
C LYS A 16 -10.66 3.88 -4.86
N ILE A 17 -9.70 4.57 -4.27
CA ILE A 17 -8.28 4.40 -4.62
C ILE A 17 -7.84 2.96 -4.39
N HIS A 18 -8.18 2.40 -3.23
CA HIS A 18 -7.84 1.02 -2.89
C HIS A 18 -8.44 0.03 -3.88
N SER A 19 -9.74 0.19 -4.17
CA SER A 19 -10.46 -0.69 -5.09
C SER A 19 -9.84 -0.68 -6.49
N GLU A 20 -9.68 0.48 -7.08
CA GLU A 20 -9.15 0.61 -8.44
C GLU A 20 -7.70 0.11 -8.55
N SER A 21 -6.87 0.46 -7.56
CA SER A 21 -5.46 0.08 -7.55
C SER A 21 -5.27 -1.42 -7.30
N TRP A 22 -6.02 -1.97 -6.35
CA TRP A 22 -5.95 -3.39 -6.03
C TRP A 22 -6.37 -4.25 -7.22
N LYS A 23 -7.47 -3.88 -7.90
CA LYS A 23 -7.96 -4.59 -9.08
C LYS A 23 -6.91 -4.59 -10.18
N GLU A 24 -6.29 -3.45 -10.45
CA GLU A 24 -5.26 -3.34 -11.47
C GLU A 24 -4.05 -4.24 -11.16
N SER A 25 -3.60 -4.27 -9.90
CA SER A 25 -2.43 -5.06 -9.52
C SER A 25 -2.70 -6.57 -9.44
N HIS A 26 -3.95 -6.99 -9.29
CA HIS A 26 -4.31 -8.41 -9.09
C HIS A 26 -4.99 -9.07 -10.29
N LYS A 27 -5.42 -8.29 -11.29
CA LYS A 27 -6.18 -8.82 -12.43
C LYS A 27 -5.44 -9.88 -13.25
N SER A 28 -4.11 -9.87 -13.24
CA SER A 28 -3.31 -10.80 -14.05
C SER A 28 -3.20 -12.21 -13.46
N PHE A 29 -3.48 -12.38 -12.16
CA PHE A 29 -3.30 -13.66 -11.48
C PHE A 29 -4.47 -14.07 -10.58
N CYS A 30 -5.54 -13.26 -10.55
CA CYS A 30 -6.75 -13.57 -9.80
C CYS A 30 -7.92 -13.72 -10.77
N SER A 31 -8.92 -14.52 -10.42
CA SER A 31 -10.12 -14.68 -11.25
C SER A 31 -10.90 -13.37 -11.33
N GLU A 32 -11.62 -13.17 -12.43
CA GLU A 32 -12.47 -11.99 -12.62
C GLU A 32 -13.51 -11.85 -11.52
N GLU A 33 -14.10 -12.96 -11.06
CA GLU A 33 -15.07 -12.95 -9.97
C GLU A 33 -14.45 -12.47 -8.66
N PHE A 34 -13.26 -12.96 -8.34
CA PHE A 34 -12.56 -12.56 -7.13
C PHE A 34 -12.19 -11.06 -7.17
N VAL A 35 -11.66 -10.61 -8.31
CA VAL A 35 -11.31 -9.19 -8.51
C VAL A 35 -12.55 -8.30 -8.38
N ALA A 36 -13.68 -8.72 -8.98
CA ALA A 36 -14.91 -7.93 -8.98
C ALA A 36 -15.51 -7.72 -7.58
N ARG A 37 -15.15 -8.56 -6.59
CA ARG A 37 -15.63 -8.42 -5.21
C ARG A 37 -14.99 -7.24 -4.48
N HIS A 38 -13.91 -6.70 -5.00
CA HIS A 38 -13.17 -5.60 -4.37
C HIS A 38 -13.73 -4.25 -4.83
N THR A 39 -15.00 -4.00 -4.51
CA THR A 39 -15.71 -2.76 -4.85
C THR A 39 -15.25 -1.60 -3.96
N GLU A 40 -15.61 -0.36 -4.33
CA GLU A 40 -15.36 0.80 -3.46
C GLU A 40 -15.93 0.59 -2.07
N GLU A 41 -17.16 0.09 -1.97
CA GLU A 41 -17.83 -0.14 -0.69
C GLU A 41 -17.11 -1.19 0.14
N THR A 42 -16.73 -2.31 -0.49
CA THR A 42 -15.98 -3.37 0.20
C THR A 42 -14.65 -2.86 0.71
N GLN A 43 -13.94 -2.09 -0.11
CA GLN A 43 -12.62 -1.58 0.29
C GLN A 43 -12.72 -0.45 1.30
N THR A 44 -13.77 0.36 1.26
CA THR A 44 -14.06 1.35 2.30
C THR A 44 -14.27 0.67 3.65
N GLU A 45 -15.04 -0.42 3.70
CA GLU A 45 -15.25 -1.19 4.93
C GLU A 45 -13.96 -1.87 5.41
N TYR A 46 -13.14 -2.37 4.47
CA TYR A 46 -11.83 -2.91 4.82
C TYR A 46 -10.97 -1.86 5.52
N ILE A 47 -10.88 -0.66 4.95
CA ILE A 47 -10.09 0.43 5.53
C ILE A 47 -10.65 0.82 6.91
N ARG A 48 -11.96 0.94 7.03
CA ARG A 48 -12.61 1.27 8.31
C ARG A 48 -12.26 0.23 9.38
N SER A 49 -12.33 -1.04 9.03
CA SER A 49 -11.97 -2.14 9.93
C SER A 49 -10.51 -2.06 10.35
N GLU A 50 -9.61 -1.79 9.42
CA GLU A 50 -8.18 -1.70 9.72
C GLU A 50 -7.84 -0.50 10.60
N ILE A 51 -8.51 0.63 10.40
CA ILE A 51 -8.37 1.79 11.28
C ILE A 51 -8.83 1.45 12.70
N THR A 52 -9.94 0.74 12.82
CA THR A 52 -10.45 0.28 14.12
C THR A 52 -9.44 -0.62 14.83
N LYS A 53 -8.67 -1.40 14.09
CA LYS A 53 -7.62 -2.27 14.63
C LYS A 53 -6.33 -1.53 15.00
N GLY A 54 -6.26 -0.23 14.76
CA GLY A 54 -5.13 0.61 15.16
C GLY A 54 -4.19 1.04 14.04
N LYS A 55 -4.52 0.79 12.79
CA LYS A 55 -3.72 1.28 11.66
C LYS A 55 -4.05 2.73 11.36
N ASP A 56 -3.04 3.49 11.00
CA ASP A 56 -3.20 4.86 10.52
C ASP A 56 -3.12 4.85 9.00
N PHE A 57 -4.11 5.46 8.34
CA PHE A 57 -4.15 5.61 6.90
C PHE A 57 -3.99 7.08 6.52
N TYR A 58 -3.24 7.32 5.45
CA TYR A 58 -2.99 8.66 4.91
C TYR A 58 -3.33 8.69 3.43
N MET A 59 -3.77 9.84 2.96
CA MET A 59 -4.17 10.02 1.56
C MET A 59 -3.47 11.24 0.98
N LEU A 60 -2.89 11.07 -0.21
CA LEU A 60 -2.27 12.14 -0.96
C LEU A 60 -3.30 12.77 -1.89
N ILE A 61 -3.43 14.09 -1.81
CA ILE A 61 -4.34 14.87 -2.63
C ILE A 61 -3.51 15.86 -3.47
N ASP A 62 -3.65 15.76 -4.79
CA ASP A 62 -3.06 16.69 -5.75
C ASP A 62 -4.16 17.07 -6.73
N HIS A 63 -4.92 18.13 -6.39
CA HIS A 63 -6.17 18.55 -7.03
C HIS A 63 -7.31 17.54 -6.85
N MET A 64 -6.99 16.27 -6.71
CA MET A 64 -7.91 15.18 -6.41
C MET A 64 -7.17 14.11 -5.60
N PRO A 65 -7.88 13.24 -4.89
CA PRO A 65 -7.23 12.11 -4.22
C PRO A 65 -6.54 11.18 -5.24
N VAL A 66 -5.26 10.90 -5.04
CA VAL A 66 -4.46 10.12 -6.00
C VAL A 66 -3.82 8.87 -5.40
N GLY A 67 -3.63 8.81 -4.08
CA GLY A 67 -2.97 7.66 -3.47
C GLY A 67 -3.22 7.55 -1.98
N ILE A 68 -2.94 6.37 -1.44
CA ILE A 68 -3.08 6.07 -0.02
C ILE A 68 -1.90 5.24 0.47
N VAL A 69 -1.70 5.25 1.79
CA VAL A 69 -0.74 4.38 2.46
C VAL A 69 -1.19 4.18 3.90
N SER A 70 -0.88 3.03 4.49
CA SER A 70 -1.13 2.79 5.91
C SER A 70 0.16 2.42 6.64
N VAL A 71 0.15 2.65 7.95
CA VAL A 71 1.23 2.25 8.84
C VAL A 71 0.66 1.81 10.19
N CYS A 72 1.25 0.77 10.75
CA CYS A 72 0.97 0.33 12.11
C CYS A 72 2.32 0.01 12.77
N GLY A 73 2.72 0.84 13.73
CA GLY A 73 4.08 0.77 14.28
C GLY A 73 5.11 1.09 13.19
N SER A 74 5.78 0.08 12.70
CA SER A 74 6.75 0.20 11.59
C SER A 74 6.34 -0.60 10.35
N LEU A 75 5.19 -1.25 10.38
CA LEU A 75 4.68 -2.03 9.26
C LEU A 75 3.91 -1.11 8.31
N ILE A 76 4.43 -0.98 7.09
CA ILE A 76 3.82 -0.19 6.01
C ILE A 76 3.00 -1.12 5.15
N GLU A 77 1.75 -0.73 4.88
CA GLU A 77 0.84 -1.50 4.03
C GLU A 77 0.03 -0.56 3.15
N ASN A 78 -0.68 -1.13 2.19
CA ASN A 78 -1.68 -0.42 1.40
C ASN A 78 -1.15 0.83 0.69
N LEU A 79 0.08 0.79 0.21
CA LEU A 79 0.62 1.87 -0.62
C LEU A 79 0.08 1.67 -2.04
N TYR A 80 -0.93 2.45 -2.39
CA TYR A 80 -1.58 2.38 -3.70
C TYR A 80 -1.70 3.76 -4.30
N ILE A 81 -1.38 3.86 -5.59
CA ILE A 81 -1.60 5.06 -6.40
C ILE A 81 -2.61 4.68 -7.49
N LEU A 82 -3.60 5.54 -7.73
CA LEU A 82 -4.55 5.33 -8.82
C LEU A 82 -3.79 4.98 -10.11
N PRO A 83 -4.23 3.95 -10.87
CA PRO A 83 -3.51 3.53 -12.07
C PRO A 83 -3.22 4.67 -13.05
N ALA A 84 -4.18 5.58 -13.25
CA ALA A 84 -4.01 6.72 -14.15
C ALA A 84 -3.02 7.77 -13.63
N GLU A 85 -2.67 7.71 -12.35
CA GLU A 85 -1.82 8.71 -11.69
C GLU A 85 -0.42 8.17 -11.35
N GLN A 86 -0.12 6.95 -11.76
CA GLN A 86 1.19 6.35 -11.53
C GLN A 86 2.27 7.01 -12.40
N ARG A 87 3.53 6.83 -11.98
CA ARG A 87 4.72 7.36 -12.65
C ARG A 87 4.85 8.89 -12.61
N LYS A 88 4.19 9.52 -11.64
CA LYS A 88 4.29 10.96 -11.40
C LYS A 88 5.02 11.29 -10.09
N GLY A 89 5.57 10.27 -9.41
CA GLY A 89 6.31 10.46 -8.16
C GLY A 89 5.47 10.43 -6.90
N TYR A 90 4.17 10.18 -6.99
CA TYR A 90 3.27 10.18 -5.82
C TYR A 90 3.58 9.06 -4.85
N GLY A 91 3.94 7.88 -5.36
CA GLY A 91 4.31 6.74 -4.51
C GLY A 91 5.52 7.06 -3.64
N ALA A 92 6.53 7.71 -4.21
CA ALA A 92 7.71 8.14 -3.46
C ALA A 92 7.36 9.18 -2.40
N MET A 93 6.44 10.10 -2.70
CA MET A 93 5.99 11.11 -1.73
C MET A 93 5.30 10.48 -0.54
N LEU A 94 4.37 9.54 -0.78
CA LEU A 94 3.68 8.82 0.28
C LEU A 94 4.64 7.97 1.10
N LEU A 95 5.56 7.29 0.44
CA LEU A 95 6.56 6.47 1.12
C LEU A 95 7.43 7.33 2.04
N GLN A 96 7.94 8.46 1.56
CA GLN A 96 8.74 9.37 2.37
C GLN A 96 7.95 9.90 3.57
N TYR A 97 6.68 10.22 3.36
CA TYR A 97 5.83 10.68 4.46
C TYR A 97 5.65 9.60 5.53
N VAL A 98 5.28 8.38 5.11
CA VAL A 98 4.97 7.31 6.06
C VAL A 98 6.21 6.81 6.80
N LEU A 99 7.39 6.88 6.18
CA LEU A 99 8.64 6.52 6.85
C LEU A 99 8.89 7.37 8.10
N LYS A 100 8.47 8.63 8.08
CA LYS A 100 8.59 9.53 9.23
C LYS A 100 7.63 9.15 10.36
N GLN A 101 6.59 8.39 10.06
CA GLN A 101 5.60 7.94 11.04
C GLN A 101 6.00 6.62 11.70
N CYS A 102 6.97 5.90 11.14
CA CYS A 102 7.44 4.64 11.69
C CYS A 102 8.20 4.85 12.99
N ASN A 103 7.95 3.98 13.98
CA ASN A 103 8.59 4.04 15.29
C ASN A 103 9.71 3.02 15.49
N GLY A 104 10.13 2.34 14.44
CA GLY A 104 11.21 1.36 14.45
C GLY A 104 11.72 1.14 13.04
N ILE A 105 12.25 -0.05 12.76
CA ILE A 105 12.73 -0.39 11.42
C ILE A 105 11.53 -0.55 10.49
N PRO A 106 11.37 0.30 9.47
CA PRO A 106 10.27 0.17 8.54
C PRO A 106 10.30 -1.19 7.83
N SER A 107 9.15 -1.84 7.74
CA SER A 107 9.00 -3.12 7.08
C SER A 107 7.74 -3.15 6.24
N LEU A 108 7.74 -4.02 5.24
CA LEU A 108 6.57 -4.26 4.40
C LEU A 108 6.70 -5.62 3.73
N TRP A 109 5.58 -6.10 3.19
CA TRP A 109 5.52 -7.36 2.48
C TRP A 109 5.07 -7.13 1.05
N ILE A 110 5.74 -7.79 0.09
CA ILE A 110 5.35 -7.75 -1.32
C ILE A 110 5.20 -9.17 -1.84
N LEU A 111 4.37 -9.33 -2.87
CA LEU A 111 4.28 -10.60 -3.59
C LEU A 111 5.59 -10.87 -4.32
N SER A 112 6.07 -12.11 -4.28
CA SER A 112 7.34 -12.50 -4.91
C SER A 112 7.37 -12.27 -6.42
N ASN A 113 6.20 -12.21 -7.08
CA ASN A 113 6.08 -11.95 -8.50
C ASN A 113 5.82 -10.47 -8.84
N ASN A 114 5.83 -9.59 -7.86
CA ASN A 114 5.60 -8.17 -8.09
C ASN A 114 6.92 -7.44 -8.33
N ASP A 115 7.42 -7.55 -9.56
CA ASP A 115 8.72 -6.98 -9.94
C ASP A 115 8.75 -5.45 -9.85
N ARG A 116 7.61 -4.79 -10.14
CA ARG A 116 7.52 -3.33 -10.05
C ARG A 116 7.66 -2.84 -8.62
N ALA A 117 6.94 -3.47 -7.69
CA ALA A 117 7.05 -3.12 -6.26
C ALA A 117 8.46 -3.40 -5.76
N ASN A 118 9.03 -4.54 -6.11
CA ASN A 118 10.39 -4.89 -5.71
C ASN A 118 11.40 -3.83 -6.18
N ALA A 119 11.33 -3.44 -7.45
CA ALA A 119 12.23 -2.42 -8.00
C ALA A 119 12.03 -1.06 -7.32
N PHE A 120 10.76 -0.67 -7.07
CA PHE A 120 10.42 0.59 -6.41
C PHE A 120 11.01 0.66 -5.00
N TYR A 121 10.77 -0.37 -4.18
CA TYR A 121 11.26 -0.36 -2.81
C TYR A 121 12.77 -0.48 -2.72
N LYS A 122 13.39 -1.29 -3.57
CA LYS A 122 14.87 -1.39 -3.62
C LYS A 122 15.50 -0.06 -4.00
N LYS A 123 14.91 0.67 -4.93
CA LYS A 123 15.36 2.01 -5.30
C LYS A 123 15.35 2.96 -4.09
N HIS A 124 14.44 2.77 -3.16
CA HIS A 124 14.32 3.57 -1.95
C HIS A 124 15.08 3.01 -0.75
N GLY A 125 15.94 2.02 -0.98
CA GLY A 125 16.86 1.51 0.04
C GLY A 125 16.38 0.29 0.81
N PHE A 126 15.21 -0.25 0.48
CA PHE A 126 14.72 -1.47 1.11
C PHE A 126 15.50 -2.69 0.63
N VAL A 127 15.68 -3.64 1.52
CA VAL A 127 16.35 -4.92 1.25
C VAL A 127 15.52 -6.06 1.81
N GLU A 128 15.68 -7.26 1.25
CA GLU A 128 15.00 -8.44 1.75
C GLU A 128 15.53 -8.80 3.13
N SER A 129 14.63 -9.08 4.08
CA SER A 129 14.99 -9.50 5.44
C SER A 129 15.35 -10.98 5.52
N GLY A 130 14.92 -11.76 4.51
CA GLY A 130 15.02 -13.21 4.52
C GLY A 130 13.74 -13.91 4.96
N LYS A 131 12.76 -13.18 5.49
CA LYS A 131 11.46 -13.76 5.88
C LYS A 131 10.55 -13.90 4.69
N LYS A 132 9.86 -15.02 4.60
CA LYS A 132 8.92 -15.35 3.54
C LYS A 132 7.67 -15.99 4.12
N LYS A 133 6.55 -15.81 3.44
CA LYS A 133 5.29 -16.51 3.72
C LYS A 133 4.82 -17.15 2.43
N GLN A 134 4.57 -18.46 2.45
CA GLN A 134 4.00 -19.13 1.29
C GLN A 134 2.49 -18.89 1.28
N LEU A 135 1.97 -18.40 0.15
CA LEU A 135 0.54 -18.17 -0.04
C LEU A 135 -0.11 -19.36 -0.75
N ARG A 136 0.57 -19.88 -1.79
CA ARG A 136 0.18 -21.07 -2.53
C ARG A 136 1.38 -21.48 -3.38
N ASN A 137 1.45 -22.72 -3.79
CA ASN A 137 2.51 -23.37 -4.58
C ASN A 137 3.79 -22.57 -4.77
N ASP A 138 3.86 -21.69 -5.78
CA ASP A 138 5.02 -20.89 -6.15
C ASP A 138 4.85 -19.40 -5.84
N LEU A 139 3.78 -19.03 -5.15
CA LEU A 139 3.51 -17.64 -4.79
C LEU A 139 3.80 -17.39 -3.31
N PHE A 140 4.73 -16.48 -3.05
CA PHE A 140 5.17 -16.10 -1.71
C PHE A 140 4.98 -14.60 -1.49
N GLU A 141 4.86 -14.21 -0.23
CA GLU A 141 5.15 -12.86 0.18
C GLU A 141 6.55 -12.83 0.76
N VAL A 142 7.32 -11.79 0.45
CA VAL A 142 8.65 -11.57 0.99
C VAL A 142 8.66 -10.26 1.79
N GLU A 143 9.37 -10.28 2.92
CA GLU A 143 9.51 -9.08 3.74
C GLU A 143 10.67 -8.23 3.25
N LEU A 144 10.42 -6.93 3.08
CA LEU A 144 11.44 -5.93 2.83
C LEU A 144 11.57 -5.04 4.05
N ILE A 145 12.78 -4.64 4.38
CA ILE A 145 13.06 -3.73 5.50
C ILE A 145 13.96 -2.60 5.03
N LEU A 146 13.79 -1.45 5.67
CA LEU A 146 14.68 -0.31 5.47
C LEU A 146 15.57 -0.20 6.69
N TYR A 147 16.83 -0.61 6.51
CA TYR A 147 17.81 -0.62 7.58
C TYR A 147 18.77 0.54 7.42
N PHE A 148 18.85 1.37 8.46
CA PHE A 148 19.80 2.50 8.48
C PHE A 148 21.03 2.09 9.28
N GLU A 149 22.20 2.09 8.64
CA GLU A 149 23.46 1.99 9.35
C GLU A 149 23.74 3.35 10.00
N ARG A 150 24.13 3.32 11.25
CA ARG A 150 24.56 4.51 11.96
C ARG A 150 26.07 4.53 12.09
#